data_f3d3cccce32a4688ddfcefdcef9a3a55
#
_entry.id   f3d3cccce32a4688ddfcefdcef9a3a55
#
_cell.length_a   1.000
_cell.length_b   1.000
_cell.length_c   1.000
_cell.angle_alpha   90.00
_cell.angle_beta   90.00
_cell.angle_gamma   90.00
#
_symmetry.space_group_name_H-M   'P 1'
#
loop_
_entity.id
_entity.type
_entity.pdbx_description
1 polymer ?
#
loop_
_entity_poly.entity_id
_entity_poly.type
_entity_poly.pdbx_seq_one_letter_code
_entity_poly.pdbx_strand_id
1 'polypeptide(L)'
;MEKIGGVFDEYVIILCYDDSRDNTLKILTDYVNKNSRFRLLINTTLVESSCRTHKIANARNHCLKHMQEYFSNYKYFIMMDCDDVCASPVNLEVLKNNMKRTDWDGLSFNSSRPYYDLWALSMKHLVYSCWHFSQPNTHQIYKDAIQHLFRTCPPGELVSVYSAFNGFAIYRTHKFINSCYDGQSRLDLIPPFLMEQNKRICGEITPYYWGGPDQDCEHRSFHLRAIFNNDAIVAISPEVLF
;
A
#
# COMPACT_ATOMS: atom_id res chain seq x y z
N MET A 1 -14.98 -6.58 -1.80
CA MET A 1 -14.79 -5.62 -2.92
C MET A 1 -16.09 -4.97 -3.37
N GLU A 2 -17.14 -5.70 -3.79
CA GLU A 2 -18.39 -5.10 -4.31
C GLU A 2 -19.10 -4.16 -3.34
N LYS A 3 -19.12 -4.48 -2.03
CA LYS A 3 -19.68 -3.57 -1.01
C LYS A 3 -18.93 -2.25 -0.96
N ILE A 4 -17.61 -2.27 -1.12
CA ILE A 4 -16.79 -1.06 -1.19
C ILE A 4 -17.09 -0.31 -2.49
N GLY A 5 -17.14 -1.02 -3.63
CA GLY A 5 -17.50 -0.44 -4.92
C GLY A 5 -18.86 0.27 -4.89
N GLY A 6 -19.84 -0.31 -4.20
CA GLY A 6 -21.18 0.28 -4.04
C GLY A 6 -21.24 1.62 -3.27
N VAL A 7 -20.13 2.13 -2.74
CA VAL A 7 -20.03 3.48 -2.16
C VAL A 7 -19.88 4.56 -3.24
N PHE A 8 -19.46 4.16 -4.46
CA PHE A 8 -19.19 5.05 -5.59
C PHE A 8 -20.34 4.98 -6.60
N ASP A 9 -20.53 6.05 -7.36
CA ASP A 9 -21.55 6.10 -8.43
C ASP A 9 -21.25 5.06 -9.53
N GLU A 10 -19.96 4.86 -9.81
CA GLU A 10 -19.44 3.87 -10.75
C GLU A 10 -18.15 3.23 -10.22
N TYR A 11 -17.98 1.95 -10.50
CA TYR A 11 -16.74 1.24 -10.15
C TYR A 11 -16.43 0.08 -11.09
N VAL A 12 -15.15 -0.23 -11.19
CA VAL A 12 -14.62 -1.43 -11.85
C VAL A 12 -13.65 -2.11 -10.88
N ILE A 13 -13.65 -3.43 -10.86
CA ILE A 13 -12.72 -4.24 -10.07
C ILE A 13 -11.75 -4.92 -11.03
N ILE A 14 -10.45 -4.64 -10.85
CA ILE A 14 -9.36 -5.22 -11.63
C ILE A 14 -8.66 -6.23 -10.74
N LEU A 15 -8.63 -7.48 -11.16
CA LEU A 15 -7.97 -8.59 -10.49
C LEU A 15 -6.76 -9.02 -11.32
N CYS A 16 -5.58 -9.02 -10.72
CA CYS A 16 -4.40 -9.60 -11.34
C CYS A 16 -4.18 -11.00 -10.75
N TYR A 17 -4.24 -12.01 -11.61
CA TYR A 17 -3.95 -13.39 -11.27
C TYR A 17 -2.50 -13.71 -11.65
N ASP A 18 -1.77 -14.23 -10.69
CA ASP A 18 -0.49 -14.88 -10.90
C ASP A 18 -0.69 -16.41 -10.86
N ASP A 19 0.34 -17.20 -11.07
CA ASP A 19 0.22 -18.66 -11.09
C ASP A 19 -0.19 -19.21 -9.72
N SER A 20 -1.25 -20.05 -9.68
CA SER A 20 -1.65 -20.79 -8.49
C SER A 20 -1.92 -22.27 -8.83
N ARG A 21 -1.73 -23.14 -7.84
CA ARG A 21 -1.89 -24.59 -8.01
C ARG A 21 -3.28 -25.10 -7.65
N ASP A 22 -4.19 -24.21 -7.33
CA ASP A 22 -5.57 -24.51 -6.90
C ASP A 22 -6.61 -24.08 -7.94
N ASN A 23 -7.87 -24.08 -7.55
CA ASN A 23 -8.98 -23.70 -8.42
C ASN A 23 -9.19 -22.18 -8.57
N THR A 24 -8.27 -21.33 -8.10
CA THR A 24 -8.44 -19.86 -8.10
C THR A 24 -8.73 -19.33 -9.49
N LEU A 25 -7.94 -19.70 -10.51
CA LEU A 25 -8.16 -19.22 -11.88
C LEU A 25 -9.56 -19.56 -12.41
N LYS A 26 -10.02 -20.79 -12.17
CA LYS A 26 -11.36 -21.23 -12.58
C LYS A 26 -12.45 -20.40 -11.92
N ILE A 27 -12.34 -20.22 -10.60
CA ILE A 27 -13.31 -19.45 -9.82
C ILE A 27 -13.36 -18.01 -10.29
N LEU A 28 -12.20 -17.37 -10.51
CA LEU A 28 -12.12 -15.99 -11.00
C LEU A 28 -12.68 -15.85 -12.39
N THR A 29 -12.37 -16.79 -13.31
CA THR A 29 -12.89 -16.80 -14.68
C THR A 29 -14.42 -16.92 -14.69
N ASP A 30 -14.95 -17.89 -13.95
CA ASP A 30 -16.40 -18.10 -13.84
C ASP A 30 -17.12 -16.88 -13.25
N TYR A 31 -16.46 -16.17 -12.33
CA TYR A 31 -17.01 -14.98 -11.70
C TYR A 31 -17.02 -13.76 -12.65
N VAL A 32 -15.91 -13.52 -13.34
CA VAL A 32 -15.75 -12.40 -14.28
C VAL A 32 -16.72 -12.55 -15.46
N ASN A 33 -16.95 -13.77 -15.96
CA ASN A 33 -17.91 -14.03 -17.02
C ASN A 33 -19.35 -13.69 -16.65
N LYS A 34 -19.67 -13.65 -15.37
CA LYS A 34 -21.01 -13.34 -14.83
C LYS A 34 -21.17 -11.89 -14.37
N ASN A 35 -20.05 -11.13 -14.29
CA ASN A 35 -20.06 -9.79 -13.72
C ASN A 35 -19.24 -8.82 -14.57
N SER A 36 -19.93 -7.97 -15.33
CA SER A 36 -19.33 -7.01 -16.26
C SER A 36 -18.44 -5.93 -15.61
N ARG A 37 -18.54 -5.76 -14.30
CA ARG A 37 -17.69 -4.81 -13.54
C ARG A 37 -16.31 -5.36 -13.22
N PHE A 38 -16.04 -6.64 -13.48
CA PHE A 38 -14.76 -7.26 -13.20
C PHE A 38 -13.89 -7.37 -14.46
N ARG A 39 -12.60 -7.19 -14.26
CA ARG A 39 -11.54 -7.43 -15.25
C ARG A 39 -10.52 -8.38 -14.63
N LEU A 40 -10.27 -9.48 -15.30
CA LEU A 40 -9.25 -10.44 -14.89
C LEU A 40 -8.03 -10.27 -15.81
N LEU A 41 -6.92 -9.89 -15.21
CA LEU A 41 -5.62 -9.82 -15.86
C LEU A 41 -4.84 -11.09 -15.50
N ILE A 42 -4.42 -11.83 -16.52
CA ILE A 42 -3.51 -12.96 -16.31
C ILE A 42 -2.08 -12.43 -16.42
N ASN A 43 -1.33 -12.54 -15.33
CA ASN A 43 0.06 -12.13 -15.33
C ASN A 43 0.91 -13.18 -16.02
N THR A 44 1.27 -12.90 -17.27
CA THR A 44 2.15 -13.76 -18.09
C THR A 44 3.60 -13.31 -18.04
N THR A 45 3.89 -12.22 -17.34
CA THR A 45 5.25 -11.67 -17.26
C THR A 45 6.07 -12.49 -16.27
N LEU A 46 7.06 -13.20 -16.79
CA LEU A 46 8.03 -13.87 -15.96
C LEU A 46 8.92 -12.82 -15.28
N VAL A 47 8.81 -12.71 -13.96
CA VAL A 47 9.76 -11.96 -13.16
C VAL A 47 10.88 -12.91 -12.79
N GLU A 48 12.07 -12.71 -13.36
CA GLU A 48 13.25 -13.57 -13.13
C GLU A 48 13.74 -13.52 -11.66
N SER A 49 13.23 -12.58 -10.88
CA SER A 49 13.59 -12.44 -9.47
C SER A 49 12.89 -13.47 -8.59
N SER A 50 13.65 -14.07 -7.67
CA SER A 50 13.11 -14.90 -6.59
C SER A 50 12.42 -14.07 -5.48
N CYS A 51 12.62 -12.73 -5.47
CA CYS A 51 12.14 -11.83 -4.44
C CYS A 51 10.63 -11.65 -4.51
N ARG A 52 9.94 -11.88 -3.38
CA ARG A 52 8.48 -11.75 -3.28
C ARG A 52 8.01 -10.33 -3.63
N THR A 53 8.71 -9.30 -3.15
CA THR A 53 8.33 -7.90 -3.37
C THR A 53 8.39 -7.49 -4.84
N HIS A 54 9.36 -8.04 -5.61
CA HIS A 54 9.44 -7.79 -7.06
C HIS A 54 8.24 -8.37 -7.81
N LYS A 55 7.80 -9.58 -7.43
CA LYS A 55 6.63 -10.23 -8.04
C LYS A 55 5.35 -9.47 -7.73
N ILE A 56 5.18 -9.04 -6.47
CA ILE A 56 4.03 -8.23 -6.05
C ILE A 56 4.02 -6.88 -6.76
N ALA A 57 5.17 -6.19 -6.83
CA ALA A 57 5.30 -4.93 -7.56
C ALA A 57 4.89 -5.08 -9.03
N ASN A 58 5.33 -6.16 -9.69
CA ASN A 58 4.95 -6.46 -11.07
C ASN A 58 3.42 -6.63 -11.21
N ALA A 59 2.79 -7.42 -10.36
CA ALA A 59 1.34 -7.63 -10.39
C ALA A 59 0.55 -6.33 -10.15
N ARG A 60 0.98 -5.51 -9.16
CA ARG A 60 0.37 -4.20 -8.88
C ARG A 60 0.56 -3.22 -10.06
N ASN A 61 1.73 -3.20 -10.67
CA ASN A 61 1.98 -2.39 -11.87
C ASN A 61 1.14 -2.83 -13.07
N HIS A 62 0.85 -4.13 -13.19
CA HIS A 62 -0.04 -4.63 -14.24
C HIS A 62 -1.47 -4.09 -14.06
N CYS A 63 -2.00 -4.12 -12.81
CA CYS A 63 -3.28 -3.48 -12.50
C CYS A 63 -3.24 -1.97 -12.74
N LEU A 64 -2.18 -1.29 -12.30
CA LEU A 64 -2.01 0.16 -12.45
C LEU A 64 -1.96 0.57 -13.92
N LYS A 65 -1.20 -0.15 -14.74
CA LYS A 65 -1.14 0.10 -16.18
C LYS A 65 -2.51 -0.04 -16.85
N HIS A 66 -3.25 -1.09 -16.52
CA HIS A 66 -4.61 -1.29 -17.04
C HIS A 66 -5.54 -0.14 -16.58
N MET A 67 -5.43 0.30 -15.34
CA MET A 67 -6.17 1.45 -14.83
C MET A 67 -5.77 2.74 -15.56
N GLN A 68 -4.49 2.98 -15.81
CA GLN A 68 -4.00 4.14 -16.57
C GLN A 68 -4.57 4.17 -17.99
N GLU A 69 -4.64 3.01 -18.65
CA GLU A 69 -5.07 2.90 -20.05
C GLU A 69 -6.59 3.07 -20.20
N TYR A 70 -7.40 2.50 -19.30
CA TYR A 70 -8.84 2.41 -19.50
C TYR A 70 -9.68 3.21 -18.49
N PHE A 71 -9.11 3.60 -17.35
CA PHE A 71 -9.85 4.17 -16.20
C PHE A 71 -9.18 5.39 -15.57
N SER A 72 -8.31 6.08 -16.32
CA SER A 72 -7.55 7.24 -15.81
C SER A 72 -8.43 8.44 -15.42
N ASN A 73 -9.67 8.50 -15.89
CA ASN A 73 -10.65 9.52 -15.57
C ASN A 73 -11.39 9.28 -14.24
N TYR A 74 -11.24 8.11 -13.63
CA TYR A 74 -11.82 7.85 -12.31
C TYR A 74 -11.15 8.71 -11.25
N LYS A 75 -11.95 9.31 -10.37
CA LYS A 75 -11.46 10.21 -9.31
C LYS A 75 -10.56 9.50 -8.30
N TYR A 76 -10.86 8.24 -8.02
CA TYR A 76 -10.15 7.42 -7.06
C TYR A 76 -9.83 6.04 -7.64
N PHE A 77 -8.77 5.45 -7.16
CA PHE A 77 -8.58 4.01 -7.22
C PHE A 77 -8.22 3.46 -5.84
N ILE A 78 -8.48 2.18 -5.65
CA ILE A 78 -8.18 1.45 -4.43
C ILE A 78 -7.21 0.33 -4.77
N MET A 79 -6.14 0.21 -4.00
CA MET A 79 -5.31 -0.99 -3.97
C MET A 79 -5.69 -1.78 -2.72
N MET A 80 -5.92 -3.07 -2.89
CA MET A 80 -6.39 -3.94 -1.80
C MET A 80 -5.79 -5.33 -1.95
N ASP A 81 -5.32 -5.90 -0.85
CA ASP A 81 -4.92 -7.31 -0.79
C ASP A 81 -6.16 -8.20 -0.77
N CYS A 82 -6.10 -9.32 -1.50
CA CYS A 82 -7.20 -10.29 -1.60
C CYS A 82 -6.98 -11.48 -0.67
N ASP A 83 -6.46 -11.23 0.52
CA ASP A 83 -6.21 -12.21 1.57
C ASP A 83 -7.08 -11.96 2.82
N ASP A 84 -6.77 -12.64 3.91
CA ASP A 84 -7.53 -12.58 5.17
C ASP A 84 -7.41 -11.24 5.92
N VAL A 85 -6.48 -10.39 5.55
CA VAL A 85 -6.28 -9.06 6.16
C VAL A 85 -7.51 -8.18 5.97
N CYS A 86 -8.12 -8.23 4.79
CA CYS A 86 -9.32 -7.48 4.43
C CYS A 86 -10.60 -8.34 4.45
N ALA A 87 -10.58 -9.49 5.12
CA ALA A 87 -11.72 -10.41 5.16
C ALA A 87 -12.81 -10.02 6.18
N SER A 88 -12.48 -9.18 7.15
CA SER A 88 -13.44 -8.69 8.14
C SER A 88 -14.51 -7.80 7.50
N PRO A 89 -15.69 -7.64 8.12
CA PRO A 89 -16.71 -6.72 7.64
C PRO A 89 -16.17 -5.28 7.56
N VAL A 90 -16.30 -4.66 6.37
CA VAL A 90 -15.85 -3.29 6.14
C VAL A 90 -16.80 -2.27 6.77
N ASN A 91 -16.25 -1.28 7.47
CA ASN A 91 -17.00 -0.13 7.98
C ASN A 91 -17.10 0.96 6.89
N LEU A 92 -18.17 0.89 6.10
CA LEU A 92 -18.39 1.81 4.98
C LEU A 92 -18.59 3.27 5.42
N GLU A 93 -19.05 3.54 6.64
CA GLU A 93 -19.21 4.91 7.13
C GLU A 93 -17.84 5.57 7.38
N VAL A 94 -16.87 4.82 7.91
CA VAL A 94 -15.48 5.29 8.02
C VAL A 94 -14.93 5.67 6.65
N LEU A 95 -15.12 4.82 5.63
CA LEU A 95 -14.69 5.12 4.27
C LEU A 95 -15.35 6.37 3.72
N LYS A 96 -16.70 6.46 3.77
CA LYS A 96 -17.46 7.60 3.28
C LYS A 96 -17.09 8.92 3.96
N ASN A 97 -16.88 8.90 5.28
CA ASN A 97 -16.52 10.10 6.01
C ASN A 97 -15.10 10.59 5.64
N ASN A 98 -14.17 9.69 5.49
CA ASN A 98 -12.82 10.04 5.05
C ASN A 98 -12.78 10.51 3.58
N MET A 99 -13.65 10.02 2.70
CA MET A 99 -13.77 10.50 1.31
C MET A 99 -14.28 11.94 1.18
N LYS A 100 -14.98 12.48 2.18
CA LYS A 100 -15.40 13.91 2.22
C LYS A 100 -14.26 14.86 2.51
N ARG A 101 -13.14 14.38 3.03
CA ARG A 101 -11.96 15.16 3.42
C ARG A 101 -11.15 15.57 2.19
N THR A 102 -10.35 16.64 2.37
CA THR A 102 -9.46 17.16 1.32
C THR A 102 -7.99 17.19 1.74
N ASP A 103 -7.68 16.70 2.92
CA ASP A 103 -6.37 16.75 3.56
C ASP A 103 -5.53 15.47 3.38
N TRP A 104 -5.88 14.66 2.38
CA TRP A 104 -5.12 13.49 1.95
C TRP A 104 -5.25 13.26 0.43
N ASP A 105 -4.27 12.61 -0.15
CA ASP A 105 -4.27 12.13 -1.54
C ASP A 105 -4.13 10.59 -1.61
N GLY A 106 -3.40 10.00 -0.66
CA GLY A 106 -3.35 8.56 -0.41
C GLY A 106 -3.70 8.27 1.04
N LEU A 107 -4.67 7.39 1.29
CA LEU A 107 -5.16 7.09 2.62
C LEU A 107 -5.25 5.59 2.86
N SER A 108 -4.50 5.11 3.85
CA SER A 108 -4.66 3.78 4.43
C SER A 108 -5.41 3.86 5.77
N PHE A 109 -5.74 2.72 6.35
CA PHE A 109 -6.57 2.66 7.56
C PHE A 109 -5.95 1.76 8.62
N ASN A 110 -6.30 2.05 9.87
CA ASN A 110 -6.08 1.13 10.96
C ASN A 110 -7.03 -0.09 10.82
N SER A 111 -6.69 -1.18 11.48
CA SER A 111 -7.48 -2.41 11.53
C SER A 111 -7.87 -2.76 12.96
N SER A 112 -8.84 -3.63 13.14
CA SER A 112 -9.26 -4.15 14.45
C SER A 112 -8.16 -4.96 15.16
N ARG A 113 -7.15 -5.40 14.41
CA ARG A 113 -5.92 -6.04 14.92
C ARG A 113 -4.82 -4.99 15.09
N PRO A 114 -3.76 -5.26 15.87
CA PRO A 114 -2.60 -4.39 15.90
C PRO A 114 -2.06 -4.14 14.48
N TYR A 115 -1.64 -2.90 14.21
CA TYR A 115 -1.07 -2.54 12.91
C TYR A 115 0.02 -3.53 12.51
N TYR A 116 -0.14 -4.23 11.37
CA TYR A 116 0.72 -5.35 11.02
C TYR A 116 1.74 -5.02 9.95
N ASP A 117 1.39 -4.14 9.00
CA ASP A 117 2.21 -3.88 7.82
C ASP A 117 3.33 -2.85 8.10
N LEU A 118 4.20 -3.22 9.04
CA LEU A 118 5.34 -2.38 9.41
C LEU A 118 6.35 -2.24 8.28
N TRP A 119 6.34 -3.15 7.31
CA TRP A 119 7.26 -3.07 6.19
C TRP A 119 6.91 -1.96 5.21
N ALA A 120 5.63 -1.72 4.95
CA ALA A 120 5.18 -0.59 4.14
C ALA A 120 5.29 0.76 4.86
N LEU A 121 5.47 0.76 6.19
CA LEU A 121 5.38 1.95 7.01
C LEU A 121 6.62 2.84 6.90
N SER A 122 6.40 4.11 6.60
CA SER A 122 7.41 5.17 6.64
C SER A 122 6.83 6.38 7.36
N MET A 123 7.44 6.73 8.48
CA MET A 123 7.03 7.85 9.32
C MET A 123 8.14 8.90 9.42
N LYS A 124 7.83 10.09 9.92
CA LYS A 124 8.84 11.08 10.27
C LYS A 124 9.91 10.45 11.19
N HIS A 125 11.18 10.58 10.83
CA HIS A 125 12.35 10.01 11.50
C HIS A 125 12.51 8.47 11.40
N LEU A 126 11.52 7.75 10.89
CA LEU A 126 11.51 6.30 10.69
C LEU A 126 11.07 6.02 9.24
N VAL A 127 11.87 6.48 8.28
CA VAL A 127 11.45 6.61 6.86
C VAL A 127 11.72 5.37 6.02
N TYR A 128 12.72 4.54 6.42
CA TYR A 128 13.11 3.35 5.67
C TYR A 128 12.63 2.07 6.36
N SER A 129 12.80 0.95 5.69
CA SER A 129 12.33 -0.35 6.12
C SER A 129 12.83 -0.75 7.51
N CYS A 130 11.91 -1.06 8.43
CA CYS A 130 12.23 -1.49 9.79
C CYS A 130 13.08 -2.77 9.85
N TRP A 131 13.26 -3.46 8.72
CA TRP A 131 14.00 -4.70 8.63
C TRP A 131 15.45 -4.56 8.15
N HIS A 132 15.88 -3.35 7.81
CA HIS A 132 17.18 -3.10 7.17
C HIS A 132 18.13 -2.27 8.04
N PHE A 133 18.06 -2.39 9.35
CA PHE A 133 18.95 -1.68 10.26
C PHE A 133 19.72 -2.61 11.20
N SER A 134 20.90 -2.16 11.61
CA SER A 134 21.82 -2.92 12.48
C SER A 134 21.32 -3.07 13.92
N GLN A 135 20.48 -2.13 14.39
CA GLN A 135 19.94 -2.22 15.74
C GLN A 135 18.93 -3.38 15.84
N PRO A 136 19.06 -4.26 16.81
CA PRO A 136 18.09 -5.32 17.03
C PRO A 136 16.73 -4.77 17.41
N ASN A 137 15.67 -5.49 17.04
CA ASN A 137 14.28 -5.14 17.35
C ASN A 137 13.78 -3.80 16.77
N THR A 138 14.37 -3.32 15.67
CA THR A 138 13.93 -2.09 14.98
C THR A 138 12.44 -2.14 14.63
N HIS A 139 11.91 -3.31 14.26
CA HIS A 139 10.48 -3.50 14.02
C HIS A 139 9.61 -3.15 15.24
N GLN A 140 10.11 -3.39 16.47
CA GLN A 140 9.38 -3.00 17.69
C GLN A 140 9.37 -1.48 17.88
N ILE A 141 10.47 -0.79 17.53
CA ILE A 141 10.51 0.68 17.52
C ILE A 141 9.43 1.25 16.59
N TYR A 142 9.29 0.70 15.37
CA TYR A 142 8.24 1.12 14.43
C TYR A 142 6.84 0.82 14.95
N LYS A 143 6.65 -0.36 15.54
CA LYS A 143 5.37 -0.75 16.12
C LYS A 143 4.95 0.15 17.27
N ASP A 144 5.88 0.47 18.18
CA ASP A 144 5.60 1.35 19.31
C ASP A 144 5.32 2.79 18.83
N ALA A 145 6.08 3.27 17.84
CA ALA A 145 5.89 4.59 17.26
C ALA A 145 4.51 4.74 16.61
N ILE A 146 4.08 3.81 15.77
CA ILE A 146 2.75 3.90 15.14
C ILE A 146 1.61 3.77 16.16
N GLN A 147 1.75 2.89 17.15
CA GLN A 147 0.77 2.78 18.21
C GLN A 147 0.69 4.04 19.08
N HIS A 148 1.83 4.69 19.32
CA HIS A 148 1.87 5.98 20.02
C HIS A 148 1.14 7.05 19.19
N LEU A 149 1.42 7.14 17.89
CA LEU A 149 0.75 8.09 16.99
C LEU A 149 -0.76 7.89 16.99
N PHE A 150 -1.26 6.65 16.92
CA PHE A 150 -2.71 6.40 16.99
C PHE A 150 -3.34 6.80 18.32
N ARG A 151 -2.65 6.58 19.44
CA ARG A 151 -3.15 6.96 20.77
C ARG A 151 -3.16 8.46 21.02
N THR A 152 -2.22 9.19 20.40
CA THR A 152 -2.05 10.63 20.60
C THR A 152 -2.67 11.46 19.48
N CYS A 153 -3.12 10.84 18.40
CA CYS A 153 -3.82 11.52 17.31
C CYS A 153 -5.15 12.09 17.84
N PRO A 154 -5.40 13.38 17.68
CA PRO A 154 -6.68 13.95 18.07
C PRO A 154 -7.85 13.29 17.32
N PRO A 155 -9.02 13.17 17.95
CA PRO A 155 -10.20 12.63 17.29
C PRO A 155 -10.51 13.36 15.98
N GLY A 156 -10.69 12.59 14.91
CA GLY A 156 -10.98 13.12 13.58
C GLY A 156 -9.77 13.61 12.79
N GLU A 157 -8.56 13.54 13.33
CA GLU A 157 -7.33 13.85 12.59
C GLU A 157 -6.71 12.60 11.94
N LEU A 158 -5.83 12.81 10.98
CA LEU A 158 -5.08 11.78 10.27
C LEU A 158 -3.62 11.76 10.73
N VAL A 159 -3.02 10.59 10.73
CA VAL A 159 -1.58 10.44 10.95
C VAL A 159 -0.84 10.62 9.63
N SER A 160 -0.07 11.72 9.50
CA SER A 160 0.77 11.97 8.33
C SER A 160 1.94 10.99 8.27
N VAL A 161 2.16 10.39 7.10
CA VAL A 161 3.22 9.42 6.85
C VAL A 161 3.83 9.62 5.46
N TYR A 162 4.99 9.02 5.21
CA TYR A 162 5.56 8.94 3.86
C TYR A 162 5.09 7.68 3.11
N SER A 163 4.75 6.63 3.81
CA SER A 163 4.19 5.40 3.24
C SER A 163 3.41 4.63 4.29
N ALA A 164 2.30 4.04 3.87
CA ALA A 164 1.52 3.07 4.64
C ALA A 164 0.53 2.33 3.74
N PHE A 165 0.22 1.07 4.07
CA PHE A 165 -0.75 0.32 3.28
C PHE A 165 -1.72 -0.48 4.14
N ASN A 166 -1.22 -1.40 4.96
CA ASN A 166 -2.00 -2.22 5.90
C ASN A 166 -3.13 -3.03 5.22
N GLY A 167 -2.87 -3.51 3.98
CA GLY A 167 -3.79 -4.33 3.19
C GLY A 167 -4.80 -3.56 2.35
N PHE A 168 -5.01 -2.26 2.63
CA PHE A 168 -5.96 -1.41 1.90
C PHE A 168 -5.50 0.04 1.88
N ALA A 169 -5.55 0.65 0.70
CA ALA A 169 -5.41 2.11 0.58
C ALA A 169 -6.23 2.64 -0.60
N ILE A 170 -6.80 3.83 -0.43
CA ILE A 170 -7.50 4.60 -1.45
C ILE A 170 -6.65 5.80 -1.87
N TYR A 171 -6.61 6.08 -3.16
CA TYR A 171 -5.77 7.10 -3.77
C TYR A 171 -6.56 8.03 -4.66
N ARG A 172 -6.24 9.33 -4.66
CA ARG A 172 -6.69 10.28 -5.69
C ARG A 172 -5.92 10.01 -6.98
N THR A 173 -6.61 9.60 -8.02
CA THR A 173 -5.99 9.12 -9.27
C THR A 173 -4.98 10.11 -9.84
N HIS A 174 -5.31 11.39 -9.93
CA HIS A 174 -4.44 12.41 -10.53
C HIS A 174 -3.10 12.61 -9.80
N LYS A 175 -3.01 12.23 -8.53
CA LYS A 175 -1.77 12.34 -7.73
C LYS A 175 -0.86 11.11 -7.89
N PHE A 176 -1.43 9.96 -8.17
CA PHE A 176 -0.72 8.68 -8.14
C PHE A 176 -0.59 7.98 -9.49
N ILE A 177 -1.33 8.44 -10.52
CA ILE A 177 -1.42 7.74 -11.79
C ILE A 177 -0.07 7.55 -12.51
N ASN A 178 0.88 8.47 -12.29
CA ASN A 178 2.22 8.42 -12.88
C ASN A 178 3.26 7.76 -11.95
N SER A 179 2.86 7.28 -10.80
CA SER A 179 3.73 6.50 -9.91
C SER A 179 3.81 5.05 -10.37
N CYS A 180 4.83 4.32 -9.90
CA CYS A 180 4.94 2.89 -10.11
C CYS A 180 5.43 2.20 -8.85
N TYR A 181 5.05 0.95 -8.70
CA TYR A 181 5.52 0.07 -7.64
C TYR A 181 6.91 -0.48 -7.98
N ASP A 182 7.78 -0.54 -6.99
CA ASP A 182 9.12 -1.10 -7.14
C ASP A 182 9.46 -1.87 -5.87
N GLY A 183 9.64 -3.15 -6.00
CA GLY A 183 9.98 -4.05 -4.87
C GLY A 183 11.46 -4.05 -4.51
N GLN A 184 12.29 -3.28 -5.21
CA GLN A 184 13.69 -3.08 -4.89
C GLN A 184 13.87 -2.03 -3.81
N SER A 185 15.02 -2.07 -3.17
CA SER A 185 15.45 -1.05 -2.21
C SER A 185 15.78 0.26 -2.94
N ARG A 186 14.89 1.25 -2.84
CA ARG A 186 14.98 2.53 -3.54
C ARG A 186 15.42 3.65 -2.59
N LEU A 187 16.64 3.51 -2.04
CA LEU A 187 17.24 4.53 -1.16
C LEU A 187 17.42 5.87 -1.86
N ASP A 188 17.55 5.88 -3.18
CA ASP A 188 17.65 7.07 -4.02
C ASP A 188 16.40 7.97 -3.96
N LEU A 189 15.25 7.42 -3.60
CA LEU A 189 14.01 8.17 -3.41
C LEU A 189 13.90 8.83 -2.03
N ILE A 190 14.77 8.50 -1.09
CA ILE A 190 14.70 9.01 0.28
C ILE A 190 15.69 10.16 0.44
N PRO A 191 15.24 11.38 0.82
CA PRO A 191 16.14 12.49 1.07
C PRO A 191 17.23 12.13 2.10
N PRO A 192 18.50 12.45 1.85
CA PRO A 192 19.62 12.06 2.71
C PRO A 192 19.45 12.47 4.18
N PHE A 193 18.89 13.65 4.42
CA PHE A 193 18.68 14.12 5.80
C PHE A 193 17.68 13.27 6.58
N LEU A 194 16.66 12.71 5.91
CA LEU A 194 15.70 11.79 6.53
C LEU A 194 16.37 10.45 6.85
N MET A 195 17.24 9.96 5.96
CA MET A 195 18.01 8.74 6.22
C MET A 195 18.95 8.90 7.41
N GLU A 196 19.62 10.03 7.52
CA GLU A 196 20.49 10.32 8.68
C GLU A 196 19.70 10.37 10.00
N GLN A 197 18.49 10.91 9.99
CA GLN A 197 17.62 10.87 11.16
C GLN A 197 17.21 9.43 11.54
N ASN A 198 16.87 8.63 10.54
CA ASN A 198 16.50 7.22 10.74
C ASN A 198 17.68 6.40 11.31
N LYS A 199 18.88 6.59 10.77
CA LYS A 199 20.11 5.93 11.26
C LYS A 199 20.44 6.26 12.72
N ARG A 200 20.19 7.48 13.16
CA ARG A 200 20.40 7.87 14.57
C ARG A 200 19.54 7.05 15.55
N ILE A 201 18.37 6.59 15.11
CA ILE A 201 17.45 5.80 15.92
C ILE A 201 17.68 4.30 15.74
N CYS A 202 17.91 3.86 14.52
CA CYS A 202 17.91 2.45 14.13
C CYS A 202 19.31 1.88 13.82
N GLY A 203 20.34 2.70 13.84
CA GLY A 203 21.72 2.31 13.48
C GLY A 203 21.95 2.28 11.97
N GLU A 204 23.06 1.70 11.55
CA GLU A 204 23.46 1.64 10.14
C GLU A 204 22.56 0.69 9.33
N ILE A 205 22.43 0.97 8.04
CA ILE A 205 21.71 0.10 7.12
C ILE A 205 22.46 -1.22 6.97
N THR A 206 21.74 -2.32 7.08
CA THR A 206 22.24 -3.65 6.79
C THR A 206 21.66 -4.14 5.46
N PRO A 207 22.47 -4.79 4.61
CA PRO A 207 21.99 -5.29 3.32
C PRO A 207 21.04 -6.49 3.45
N TYR A 208 20.79 -6.99 4.65
CA TYR A 208 20.08 -8.24 4.85
C TYR A 208 18.95 -8.18 5.85
N TYR A 209 17.75 -8.40 5.35
CA TYR A 209 16.69 -9.08 6.08
C TYR A 209 15.76 -9.81 5.09
N TRP A 210 15.24 -11.00 5.44
CA TRP A 210 14.19 -11.72 4.68
C TRP A 210 14.46 -11.97 3.19
N GLY A 211 15.63 -12.45 2.82
CA GLY A 211 15.87 -13.05 1.49
C GLY A 211 16.61 -12.23 0.48
N GLY A 212 17.34 -11.18 0.90
CA GLY A 212 18.33 -10.56 0.03
C GLY A 212 18.38 -9.02 0.05
N PRO A 213 19.46 -8.47 -0.51
CA PRO A 213 19.81 -7.06 -0.39
C PRO A 213 18.90 -6.11 -1.17
N ASP A 214 18.21 -6.56 -2.20
CA ASP A 214 17.45 -5.72 -3.13
C ASP A 214 15.96 -5.78 -2.91
N GLN A 215 15.48 -6.04 -1.69
CA GLN A 215 14.06 -6.08 -1.38
C GLN A 215 13.65 -4.94 -0.47
N ASP A 216 12.57 -4.27 -0.83
CA ASP A 216 11.81 -3.39 0.05
C ASP A 216 10.31 -3.51 -0.25
N CYS A 217 9.46 -3.00 0.65
CA CYS A 217 8.04 -2.95 0.38
C CYS A 217 7.76 -2.04 -0.81
N GLU A 218 7.09 -2.57 -1.81
CA GLU A 218 6.79 -1.91 -3.08
C GLU A 218 5.93 -0.66 -2.92
N HIS A 219 5.16 -0.55 -1.85
CA HIS A 219 4.37 0.65 -1.54
C HIS A 219 5.24 1.86 -1.22
N ARG A 220 6.42 1.67 -0.62
CA ARG A 220 7.30 2.78 -0.26
C ARG A 220 7.72 3.58 -1.48
N SER A 221 8.23 2.91 -2.51
CA SER A 221 8.62 3.56 -3.75
C SER A 221 7.45 4.25 -4.44
N PHE A 222 6.28 3.61 -4.45
CA PHE A 222 5.06 4.14 -5.03
C PHE A 222 4.61 5.45 -4.37
N HIS A 223 4.58 5.49 -3.04
CA HIS A 223 4.19 6.66 -2.27
C HIS A 223 5.23 7.79 -2.37
N LEU A 224 6.51 7.47 -2.22
CA LEU A 224 7.57 8.48 -2.29
C LEU A 224 7.61 9.17 -3.66
N ARG A 225 7.40 8.43 -4.77
CA ARG A 225 7.29 9.03 -6.10
C ARG A 225 6.12 10.01 -6.19
N ALA A 226 4.96 9.65 -5.66
CA ALA A 226 3.80 10.55 -5.67
C ALA A 226 4.04 11.80 -4.79
N ILE A 227 4.66 11.64 -3.63
CA ILE A 227 4.98 12.76 -2.72
C ILE A 227 5.96 13.72 -3.40
N PHE A 228 7.08 13.24 -3.92
CA PHE A 228 8.14 14.11 -4.42
C PHE A 228 7.91 14.63 -5.85
N ASN A 229 7.10 13.94 -6.66
CA ASN A 229 6.82 14.37 -8.03
C ASN A 229 5.50 15.13 -8.18
N ASN A 230 4.52 14.87 -7.30
CA ASN A 230 3.16 15.37 -7.44
C ASN A 230 2.62 16.05 -6.18
N ASP A 231 3.47 16.31 -5.17
CA ASP A 231 3.09 16.89 -3.88
C ASP A 231 1.91 16.15 -3.24
N ALA A 232 1.92 14.80 -3.30
CA ALA A 232 0.86 14.00 -2.73
C ALA A 232 0.95 13.95 -1.20
N ILE A 233 -0.19 14.03 -0.54
CA ILE A 233 -0.31 13.88 0.92
C ILE A 233 -0.72 12.45 1.23
N VAL A 234 0.15 11.71 1.92
CA VAL A 234 -0.10 10.33 2.35
C VAL A 234 -0.37 10.29 3.84
N ALA A 235 -1.44 9.62 4.23
CA ALA A 235 -1.89 9.56 5.63
C ALA A 235 -2.47 8.18 5.99
N ILE A 236 -2.61 7.97 7.30
CA ILE A 236 -3.35 6.85 7.88
C ILE A 236 -4.54 7.41 8.67
N SER A 237 -5.72 6.89 8.44
CA SER A 237 -6.85 7.07 9.37
C SER A 237 -6.67 6.16 10.58
N PRO A 238 -6.66 6.70 11.82
CA PRO A 238 -6.66 5.88 13.03
C PRO A 238 -7.94 5.06 13.19
N GLU A 239 -8.99 5.39 12.46
CA GLU A 239 -10.26 4.66 12.46
C GLU A 239 -10.11 3.27 11.83
N VAL A 240 -10.83 2.31 12.40
CA VAL A 240 -10.83 0.93 11.93
C VAL A 240 -11.75 0.77 10.72
N LEU A 241 -11.20 0.32 9.59
CA LEU A 241 -11.95 0.04 8.38
C LEU A 241 -12.42 -1.41 8.30
N PHE A 242 -11.57 -2.39 8.74
CA PHE A 242 -11.85 -3.84 8.73
C PHE A 242 -11.72 -4.49 10.10
#